data_1d18aad38a2d500763cba38cdda84d32
#
_entry.id   1d18aad38a2d500763cba38cdda84d32
#
_cell.length_a   1.000
_cell.length_b   1.000
_cell.length_c   1.000
_cell.angle_alpha   90.00
_cell.angle_beta   90.00
_cell.angle_gamma   90.00
#
_symmetry.space_group_name_H-M   'P 1'
#
loop_
_entity.id
_entity.type
_entity.pdbx_description
1 polymer ?
#
loop_
_entity_poly.entity_id
_entity_poly.type
_entity_poly.pdbx_seq_one_letter_code
_entity_poly.pdbx_strand_id
1 'polypeptide(L)'
;MKCKRCLNEDPEWFYLGSKGWYCRKCISFGRILIEEDLEAQHVLEIQDNAEEYTLKYPLTKQQVKIAAEVIRNIETTDVLVKAVCGAGKTEIVVPVISEYLSKKKKVCFTIPRRQVVLEVAERLQSYFKNAKVVAVCGGHTQVLDGDLIICTTHQLYRYFHLFDLLILDEGDCYPFVNNDLLHAIALTSCKGNIVYLTATPGKELIRRCEEGSLICLELNVRPHGKPMPVPK
;
A
#
# COMPACT_ATOMS: atom_id res chain seq x y z
N MET A 1 -14.39 23.61 6.12
CA MET A 1 -14.86 22.23 5.81
C MET A 1 -13.65 21.38 5.42
N LYS A 2 -13.65 20.09 5.74
CA LYS A 2 -12.58 19.15 5.34
C LYS A 2 -13.19 17.89 4.76
N CYS A 3 -12.72 17.45 3.60
CA CYS A 3 -13.16 16.19 3.01
C CYS A 3 -12.47 15.02 3.70
N LYS A 4 -13.23 14.13 4.32
CA LYS A 4 -12.70 12.96 5.04
C LYS A 4 -11.94 11.99 4.11
N ARG A 5 -12.29 11.91 2.80
CA ARG A 5 -11.65 10.99 1.85
C ARG A 5 -10.37 11.54 1.22
N CYS A 6 -10.35 12.80 0.78
CA CYS A 6 -9.23 13.36 0.04
C CYS A 6 -8.50 14.49 0.76
N LEU A 7 -8.87 14.75 2.03
CA LEU A 7 -8.28 15.74 2.91
C LEU A 7 -8.34 17.18 2.37
N ASN A 8 -9.12 17.43 1.31
CA ASN A 8 -9.27 18.78 0.75
C ASN A 8 -9.93 19.72 1.77
N GLU A 9 -9.36 20.90 1.91
CA GLU A 9 -9.86 22.00 2.77
C GLU A 9 -10.23 23.25 1.97
N ASP A 10 -9.86 23.31 0.69
CA ASP A 10 -10.13 24.45 -0.18
C ASP A 10 -11.63 24.59 -0.43
N PRO A 11 -12.26 25.74 -0.07
CA PRO A 11 -13.68 25.99 -0.17
C PRO A 11 -14.24 25.90 -1.61
N GLU A 12 -13.43 26.19 -2.62
CA GLU A 12 -13.84 26.17 -4.02
C GLU A 12 -14.28 24.79 -4.51
N TRP A 13 -13.81 23.72 -3.84
CA TRP A 13 -14.14 22.35 -4.16
C TRP A 13 -15.37 21.81 -3.42
N PHE A 14 -16.02 22.60 -2.55
CA PHE A 14 -17.24 22.17 -1.87
C PHE A 14 -18.47 22.74 -2.55
N TYR A 15 -19.49 21.92 -2.65
CA TYR A 15 -20.75 22.27 -3.26
C TYR A 15 -21.92 21.80 -2.41
N LEU A 16 -22.96 22.63 -2.27
CA LEU A 16 -24.21 22.30 -1.60
C LEU A 16 -25.17 21.65 -2.60
N GLY A 17 -25.39 20.36 -2.44
CA GLY A 17 -26.40 19.61 -3.19
C GLY A 17 -27.68 19.40 -2.39
N SER A 18 -28.66 18.71 -2.98
CA SER A 18 -29.94 18.41 -2.32
C SER A 18 -29.84 17.57 -1.05
N LYS A 19 -28.70 16.85 -0.86
CA LYS A 19 -28.45 15.99 0.31
C LYS A 19 -27.42 16.57 1.29
N GLY A 20 -26.92 17.79 1.08
CA GLY A 20 -25.89 18.43 1.91
C GLY A 20 -24.60 18.77 1.13
N TRP A 21 -23.62 19.25 1.86
CA TRP A 21 -22.31 19.62 1.30
C TRP A 21 -21.51 18.40 0.87
N TYR A 22 -20.86 18.45 -0.30
CA TYR A 22 -19.98 17.39 -0.80
C TYR A 22 -18.73 17.94 -1.48
N CYS A 23 -17.66 17.15 -1.49
CA CYS A 23 -16.40 17.50 -2.12
C CYS A 23 -16.41 17.14 -3.62
N ARG A 24 -16.13 18.11 -4.49
CA ARG A 24 -16.00 17.92 -5.94
C ARG A 24 -14.61 17.46 -6.36
N LYS A 25 -13.56 17.72 -5.57
CA LYS A 25 -12.18 17.33 -5.90
C LYS A 25 -12.03 15.82 -6.09
N CYS A 26 -12.76 15.03 -5.30
CA CYS A 26 -12.74 13.57 -5.39
C CYS A 26 -14.03 12.95 -5.94
N ILE A 27 -14.83 13.72 -6.68
CA ILE A 27 -16.15 13.29 -7.21
C ILE A 27 -16.07 12.10 -8.17
N SER A 28 -14.95 11.92 -8.88
CA SER A 28 -14.68 10.78 -9.74
C SER A 28 -14.73 9.43 -9.03
N PHE A 29 -14.54 9.43 -7.72
CA PHE A 29 -14.67 8.26 -6.85
C PHE A 29 -16.06 8.13 -6.19
N GLY A 30 -17.07 8.80 -6.72
CA GLY A 30 -18.41 8.91 -6.15
C GLY A 30 -18.55 10.08 -5.19
N ARG A 31 -19.82 10.49 -4.96
CA ARG A 31 -20.12 11.58 -4.03
C ARG A 31 -19.87 11.14 -2.58
N ILE A 32 -19.26 12.02 -1.80
CA ILE A 32 -19.13 11.87 -0.35
C ILE A 32 -19.65 13.15 0.31
N LEU A 33 -20.57 13.01 1.25
CA LEU A 33 -21.08 14.12 2.04
C LEU A 33 -20.10 14.47 3.16
N ILE A 34 -19.96 15.76 3.45
CA ILE A 34 -19.01 16.23 4.46
C ILE A 34 -19.45 15.82 5.87
N GLU A 35 -20.76 15.78 6.09
CA GLU A 35 -21.38 15.44 7.38
C GLU A 35 -21.52 13.93 7.59
N GLU A 36 -21.37 13.13 6.52
CA GLU A 36 -21.48 11.70 6.57
C GLU A 36 -20.26 11.09 7.28
N ASP A 37 -20.51 10.26 8.28
CA ASP A 37 -19.43 9.48 8.88
C ASP A 37 -19.05 8.35 7.93
N LEU A 38 -17.78 8.35 7.54
CA LEU A 38 -17.20 7.21 6.83
C LEU A 38 -16.96 6.13 7.88
N GLU A 39 -17.92 5.24 8.02
CA GLU A 39 -17.73 4.05 8.87
C GLU A 39 -16.67 3.16 8.22
N ALA A 40 -15.74 2.66 9.03
CA ALA A 40 -14.89 1.55 8.63
C ALA A 40 -15.82 0.41 8.19
N GLN A 41 -15.67 -0.06 6.96
CA GLN A 41 -16.47 -1.17 6.44
C GLN A 41 -16.41 -2.35 7.42
N HIS A 42 -17.50 -3.13 7.50
CA HIS A 42 -17.50 -4.38 8.24
C HIS A 42 -16.32 -5.24 7.79
N VAL A 43 -15.37 -5.41 8.67
CA VAL A 43 -14.12 -6.10 8.41
C VAL A 43 -14.26 -7.52 8.91
N LEU A 44 -14.12 -8.50 8.02
CA LEU A 44 -14.01 -9.90 8.43
C LEU A 44 -12.77 -10.07 9.31
N GLU A 45 -12.88 -10.90 10.33
CA GLU A 45 -11.73 -11.27 11.16
C GLU A 45 -10.66 -11.97 10.33
N ILE A 46 -9.40 -11.74 10.66
CA ILE A 46 -8.26 -12.43 10.03
C ILE A 46 -8.33 -13.91 10.36
N GLN A 47 -8.21 -14.77 9.36
CA GLN A 47 -8.24 -16.21 9.50
C GLN A 47 -7.13 -16.71 10.41
N ASP A 48 -7.35 -17.86 11.05
CA ASP A 48 -6.32 -18.51 11.85
C ASP A 48 -5.19 -19.03 10.94
N ASN A 49 -3.95 -18.92 11.43
CA ASN A 49 -2.74 -19.25 10.69
C ASN A 49 -2.56 -18.51 9.36
N ALA A 50 -3.25 -17.37 9.18
CA ALA A 50 -3.11 -16.54 7.98
C ALA A 50 -1.67 -16.00 7.79
N GLU A 51 -0.90 -15.89 8.87
CA GLU A 51 0.50 -15.46 8.90
C GLU A 51 1.48 -16.49 8.34
N GLU A 52 1.11 -17.76 8.29
CA GLU A 52 1.99 -18.83 7.81
C GLU A 52 2.27 -18.67 6.31
N TYR A 53 3.55 -18.64 5.95
CA TYR A 53 3.96 -18.51 4.56
C TYR A 53 5.10 -19.44 4.17
N THR A 54 5.17 -19.74 2.88
CA THR A 54 6.27 -20.50 2.29
C THR A 54 6.72 -19.82 0.99
N LEU A 55 7.94 -19.31 0.99
CA LEU A 55 8.53 -18.71 -0.22
C LEU A 55 9.00 -19.78 -1.20
N LYS A 56 8.86 -19.50 -2.49
CA LYS A 56 9.39 -20.37 -3.56
C LYS A 56 10.93 -20.50 -3.47
N TYR A 57 11.61 -19.42 -3.10
CA TYR A 57 13.05 -19.37 -2.86
C TYR A 57 13.32 -18.65 -1.54
N PRO A 58 14.32 -19.09 -0.75
CA PRO A 58 14.66 -18.42 0.49
C PRO A 58 15.17 -17.00 0.23
N LEU A 59 14.90 -16.11 1.17
CA LEU A 59 15.45 -14.76 1.15
C LEU A 59 16.98 -14.80 1.29
N THR A 60 17.66 -13.94 0.58
CA THR A 60 19.10 -13.69 0.78
C THR A 60 19.34 -13.03 2.15
N LYS A 61 20.54 -13.12 2.66
CA LYS A 61 20.93 -12.47 3.93
C LYS A 61 20.60 -10.97 3.96
N GLN A 62 20.77 -10.28 2.84
CA GLN A 62 20.45 -8.86 2.73
C GLN A 62 18.94 -8.60 2.75
N GLN A 63 18.15 -9.40 2.03
CA GLN A 63 16.69 -9.29 2.07
C GLN A 63 16.14 -9.56 3.48
N VAL A 64 16.67 -10.58 4.18
CA VAL A 64 16.31 -10.86 5.59
C VAL A 64 16.62 -9.66 6.47
N LYS A 65 17.81 -9.04 6.31
CA LYS A 65 18.19 -7.86 7.07
C LYS A 65 17.22 -6.69 6.81
N ILE A 66 16.90 -6.41 5.54
CA ILE A 66 15.95 -5.33 5.20
C ILE A 66 14.56 -5.62 5.76
N ALA A 67 14.04 -6.85 5.62
CA ALA A 67 12.74 -7.22 6.18
C ALA A 67 12.70 -7.01 7.71
N ALA A 68 13.74 -7.42 8.44
CA ALA A 68 13.84 -7.22 9.87
C ALA A 68 13.91 -5.73 10.26
N GLU A 69 14.62 -4.90 9.49
CA GLU A 69 14.66 -3.44 9.72
C GLU A 69 13.28 -2.79 9.43
N VAL A 70 12.56 -3.23 8.39
CA VAL A 70 11.18 -2.77 8.15
C VAL A 70 10.30 -3.12 9.35
N ILE A 71 10.28 -4.37 9.80
CA ILE A 71 9.47 -4.82 10.94
C ILE A 71 9.77 -4.01 12.20
N ARG A 72 11.05 -3.72 12.46
CA ARG A 72 11.46 -2.97 13.66
C ARG A 72 10.92 -1.54 13.68
N ASN A 73 10.83 -0.90 12.53
CA ASN A 73 10.57 0.53 12.44
C ASN A 73 9.13 0.87 12.05
N ILE A 74 8.44 -0.02 11.32
CA ILE A 74 7.14 0.29 10.72
C ILE A 74 6.00 0.52 11.73
N GLU A 75 6.12 0.09 12.97
CA GLU A 75 5.12 0.38 13.99
C GLU A 75 5.15 1.85 14.47
N THR A 76 6.28 2.52 14.30
CA THR A 76 6.47 3.89 14.80
C THR A 76 6.56 4.94 13.71
N THR A 77 6.99 4.57 12.49
CA THR A 77 7.17 5.51 11.39
C THR A 77 7.06 4.81 10.04
N ASP A 78 6.78 5.57 8.99
CA ASP A 78 6.82 5.08 7.62
C ASP A 78 8.24 4.63 7.23
N VAL A 79 8.32 3.66 6.33
CA VAL A 79 9.60 3.11 5.85
C VAL A 79 9.65 3.15 4.32
N LEU A 80 10.75 3.66 3.78
CA LEU A 80 11.09 3.57 2.37
C LEU A 80 12.11 2.43 2.17
N VAL A 81 11.75 1.46 1.34
CA VAL A 81 12.68 0.45 0.83
C VAL A 81 13.07 0.83 -0.60
N LYS A 82 14.21 1.49 -0.74
CA LYS A 82 14.82 1.79 -2.04
C LYS A 82 15.55 0.56 -2.54
N ALA A 83 15.00 -0.14 -3.50
CA ALA A 83 15.55 -1.40 -4.00
C ALA A 83 15.58 -1.43 -5.52
N VAL A 84 16.72 -1.84 -6.09
CA VAL A 84 16.90 -1.95 -7.54
C VAL A 84 15.87 -2.87 -8.18
N CYS A 85 15.58 -2.67 -9.47
CA CYS A 85 14.69 -3.56 -10.22
C CYS A 85 15.18 -5.01 -10.15
N GLY A 86 14.27 -5.94 -9.82
CA GLY A 86 14.61 -7.36 -9.66
C GLY A 86 15.30 -7.71 -8.34
N ALA A 87 15.32 -6.81 -7.35
CA ALA A 87 15.83 -7.10 -6.00
C ALA A 87 14.92 -8.01 -5.17
N GLY A 88 13.72 -8.35 -5.67
CA GLY A 88 12.72 -9.14 -4.94
C GLY A 88 11.96 -8.30 -3.90
N LYS A 89 11.52 -7.09 -4.27
CA LYS A 89 10.77 -6.19 -3.38
C LYS A 89 9.53 -6.86 -2.77
N THR A 90 8.79 -7.63 -3.58
CA THR A 90 7.61 -8.37 -3.11
C THR A 90 7.98 -9.39 -2.05
N GLU A 91 9.07 -10.14 -2.24
CA GLU A 91 9.52 -11.17 -1.31
C GLU A 91 10.02 -10.59 0.02
N ILE A 92 10.66 -9.39 -0.03
CA ILE A 92 11.15 -8.70 1.18
C ILE A 92 10.00 -8.34 2.14
N VAL A 93 8.83 -7.99 1.62
CA VAL A 93 7.70 -7.59 2.47
C VAL A 93 6.84 -8.77 2.94
N VAL A 94 7.08 -10.00 2.45
CA VAL A 94 6.34 -11.18 2.91
C VAL A 94 6.48 -11.40 4.43
N PRO A 95 7.68 -11.35 5.04
CA PRO A 95 7.81 -11.43 6.50
C PRO A 95 7.11 -10.28 7.24
N VAL A 96 7.07 -9.07 6.63
CA VAL A 96 6.38 -7.91 7.22
C VAL A 96 4.86 -8.14 7.22
N ILE A 97 4.31 -8.65 6.10
CA ILE A 97 2.89 -9.02 5.99
C ILE A 97 2.55 -10.09 7.04
N SER A 98 3.37 -11.16 7.14
CA SER A 98 3.21 -12.23 8.11
C SER A 98 3.14 -11.68 9.55
N GLU A 99 4.04 -10.78 9.94
CA GLU A 99 4.06 -10.14 11.25
C GLU A 99 2.76 -9.39 11.56
N TYR A 100 2.17 -8.69 10.57
CA TYR A 100 0.90 -8.01 10.76
C TYR A 100 -0.29 -8.97 10.82
N LEU A 101 -0.32 -10.00 9.98
CA LEU A 101 -1.37 -11.03 10.01
C LEU A 101 -1.36 -11.80 11.33
N SER A 102 -0.19 -12.10 11.92
CA SER A 102 -0.08 -12.74 13.23
C SER A 102 -0.69 -11.91 14.37
N LYS A 103 -0.68 -10.59 14.22
CA LYS A 103 -1.33 -9.63 15.12
C LYS A 103 -2.79 -9.38 14.80
N LYS A 104 -3.38 -10.16 13.89
CA LYS A 104 -4.77 -9.99 13.40
C LYS A 104 -5.01 -8.60 12.79
N LYS A 105 -4.00 -8.01 12.15
CA LYS A 105 -4.02 -6.69 11.52
C LYS A 105 -4.21 -6.79 10.02
N LYS A 106 -5.03 -5.88 9.44
CA LYS A 106 -5.32 -5.82 8.01
C LYS A 106 -4.17 -5.19 7.23
N VAL A 107 -3.80 -5.86 6.14
CA VAL A 107 -2.71 -5.41 5.26
C VAL A 107 -3.23 -5.16 3.84
N CYS A 108 -2.78 -4.05 3.24
CA CYS A 108 -2.98 -3.78 1.83
C CYS A 108 -1.64 -3.63 1.11
N PHE A 109 -1.55 -4.28 -0.05
CA PHE A 109 -0.46 -4.10 -1.00
C PHE A 109 -1.02 -3.42 -2.25
N THR A 110 -0.59 -2.20 -2.55
CA THR A 110 -1.11 -1.46 -3.68
C THR A 110 -0.06 -1.23 -4.77
N ILE A 111 -0.49 -1.36 -6.02
CA ILE A 111 0.35 -1.33 -7.21
C ILE A 111 -0.39 -0.49 -8.28
N PRO A 112 0.29 0.36 -9.08
CA PRO A 112 -0.38 1.20 -10.07
C PRO A 112 -1.10 0.41 -11.18
N ARG A 113 -0.56 -0.73 -11.58
CA ARG A 113 -0.96 -1.48 -12.78
C ARG A 113 -1.84 -2.68 -12.47
N ARG A 114 -3.05 -2.71 -13.06
CA ARG A 114 -4.02 -3.80 -12.90
C ARG A 114 -3.44 -5.20 -13.14
N GLN A 115 -2.68 -5.38 -14.24
CA GLN A 115 -2.12 -6.69 -14.58
C GLN A 115 -1.19 -7.21 -13.48
N VAL A 116 -0.36 -6.30 -12.93
CA VAL A 116 0.59 -6.64 -11.86
C VAL A 116 -0.15 -6.96 -10.56
N VAL A 117 -1.29 -6.29 -10.27
CA VAL A 117 -2.15 -6.65 -9.12
C VAL A 117 -2.57 -8.11 -9.16
N LEU A 118 -3.04 -8.60 -10.31
CA LEU A 118 -3.47 -10.00 -10.46
C LEU A 118 -2.31 -10.98 -10.28
N GLU A 119 -1.16 -10.70 -10.89
CA GLU A 119 0.04 -11.53 -10.77
C GLU A 119 0.58 -11.58 -9.33
N VAL A 120 0.62 -10.43 -8.64
CA VAL A 120 1.08 -10.34 -7.25
C VAL A 120 0.10 -11.00 -6.31
N ALA A 121 -1.21 -10.86 -6.53
CA ALA A 121 -2.23 -11.52 -5.72
C ALA A 121 -2.12 -13.06 -5.82
N GLU A 122 -1.98 -13.61 -7.03
CA GLU A 122 -1.76 -15.04 -7.24
C GLU A 122 -0.47 -15.53 -6.57
N ARG A 123 0.62 -14.76 -6.70
CA ARG A 123 1.90 -15.05 -6.07
C ARG A 123 1.80 -15.07 -4.56
N LEU A 124 1.22 -14.02 -3.95
CA LEU A 124 1.06 -13.93 -2.50
C LEU A 124 0.09 -14.99 -1.97
N GLN A 125 -0.98 -15.32 -2.71
CA GLN A 125 -1.85 -16.46 -2.35
C GLN A 125 -1.09 -17.77 -2.35
N SER A 126 -0.13 -17.96 -3.26
CA SER A 126 0.71 -19.17 -3.28
C SER A 126 1.67 -19.24 -2.08
N TYR A 127 2.08 -18.11 -1.53
CA TYR A 127 2.91 -18.03 -0.34
C TYR A 127 2.09 -18.19 0.96
N PHE A 128 0.97 -17.50 1.07
CA PHE A 128 0.07 -17.50 2.23
C PHE A 128 -1.14 -18.40 1.95
N LYS A 129 -0.99 -19.71 2.15
CA LYS A 129 -2.04 -20.68 1.79
C LYS A 129 -3.28 -20.59 2.66
N ASN A 130 -3.10 -20.18 3.92
CA ASN A 130 -4.17 -20.09 4.92
C ASN A 130 -4.82 -18.69 4.95
N ALA A 131 -4.20 -17.68 4.34
CA ALA A 131 -4.76 -16.35 4.26
C ALA A 131 -5.71 -16.21 3.04
N LYS A 132 -6.77 -15.43 3.22
CA LYS A 132 -7.63 -14.99 2.13
C LYS A 132 -7.01 -13.78 1.44
N VAL A 133 -6.30 -14.00 0.33
CA VAL A 133 -5.74 -12.92 -0.50
C VAL A 133 -6.76 -12.48 -1.55
N VAL A 134 -7.07 -11.19 -1.60
CA VAL A 134 -8.09 -10.63 -2.49
C VAL A 134 -7.49 -9.60 -3.43
N ALA A 135 -7.67 -9.80 -4.75
CA ALA A 135 -7.30 -8.83 -5.76
C ALA A 135 -8.46 -7.85 -6.01
N VAL A 136 -8.20 -6.54 -5.89
CA VAL A 136 -9.21 -5.49 -6.12
C VAL A 136 -8.70 -4.51 -7.18
N CYS A 137 -9.24 -4.63 -8.39
CA CYS A 137 -8.87 -3.79 -9.53
C CYS A 137 -10.03 -3.74 -10.54
N GLY A 138 -9.88 -3.00 -11.62
CA GLY A 138 -10.93 -2.90 -12.65
C GLY A 138 -11.38 -4.30 -13.14
N GLY A 139 -12.69 -4.59 -13.06
CA GLY A 139 -13.27 -5.90 -13.35
C GLY A 139 -13.19 -6.93 -12.23
N HIS A 140 -12.53 -6.64 -11.10
CA HIS A 140 -12.40 -7.51 -9.93
C HIS A 140 -12.76 -6.72 -8.68
N THR A 141 -14.05 -6.45 -8.49
CA THR A 141 -14.59 -5.64 -7.39
C THR A 141 -15.81 -6.29 -6.70
N GLN A 142 -16.05 -7.59 -6.93
CA GLN A 142 -17.14 -8.34 -6.31
C GLN A 142 -16.81 -8.72 -4.86
N VAL A 143 -15.55 -9.02 -4.59
CA VAL A 143 -15.05 -9.31 -3.24
C VAL A 143 -14.08 -8.21 -2.86
N LEU A 144 -14.36 -7.52 -1.77
CA LEU A 144 -13.59 -6.35 -1.32
C LEU A 144 -12.87 -6.59 0.00
N ASP A 145 -13.17 -7.67 0.72
CA ASP A 145 -12.54 -7.96 2.01
C ASP A 145 -11.83 -9.31 2.02
N GLY A 146 -10.69 -9.33 2.68
CA GLY A 146 -9.80 -10.46 2.86
C GLY A 146 -8.78 -10.17 3.96
N ASP A 147 -7.91 -11.12 4.25
CA ASP A 147 -6.82 -10.94 5.22
C ASP A 147 -5.74 -10.03 4.65
N LEU A 148 -5.43 -10.22 3.37
CA LEU A 148 -4.49 -9.44 2.59
C LEU A 148 -5.17 -8.95 1.31
N ILE A 149 -5.22 -7.64 1.12
CA ILE A 149 -5.82 -7.00 -0.05
C ILE A 149 -4.70 -6.51 -0.98
N ILE A 150 -4.78 -6.93 -2.25
CA ILE A 150 -3.88 -6.46 -3.31
C ILE A 150 -4.70 -5.61 -4.25
N CYS A 151 -4.43 -4.32 -4.36
CA CYS A 151 -5.29 -3.45 -5.16
C CYS A 151 -4.53 -2.47 -6.04
N THR A 152 -5.23 -1.92 -7.04
CA THR A 152 -4.70 -0.73 -7.70
C THR A 152 -4.87 0.49 -6.82
N THR A 153 -3.95 1.45 -6.93
CA THR A 153 -3.95 2.68 -6.15
C THR A 153 -5.30 3.41 -6.18
N HIS A 154 -5.98 3.39 -7.34
CA HIS A 154 -7.31 3.98 -7.49
C HIS A 154 -8.37 3.29 -6.64
N GLN A 155 -8.23 2.01 -6.31
CA GLN A 155 -9.23 1.28 -5.53
C GLN A 155 -9.16 1.56 -4.02
N LEU A 156 -8.09 2.22 -3.55
CA LEU A 156 -7.94 2.61 -2.14
C LEU A 156 -9.09 3.51 -1.63
N TYR A 157 -9.76 4.25 -2.52
CA TYR A 157 -10.91 5.08 -2.13
C TYR A 157 -12.07 4.31 -1.48
N ARG A 158 -12.12 2.98 -1.69
CA ARG A 158 -13.12 2.08 -1.12
C ARG A 158 -12.89 1.79 0.36
N TYR A 159 -11.69 2.07 0.84
CA TYR A 159 -11.24 1.73 2.17
C TYR A 159 -10.96 3.00 2.97
N PHE A 160 -11.62 3.16 4.08
CA PHE A 160 -11.40 4.30 4.97
C PHE A 160 -10.93 3.79 6.33
N HIS A 161 -9.72 4.21 6.74
CA HIS A 161 -9.07 3.81 7.99
C HIS A 161 -9.12 2.30 8.27
N LEU A 162 -8.99 1.51 7.19
CA LEU A 162 -9.11 0.05 7.29
C LEU A 162 -7.78 -0.62 7.56
N PHE A 163 -6.72 -0.22 6.85
CA PHE A 163 -5.46 -0.93 6.85
C PHE A 163 -4.57 -0.52 8.00
N ASP A 164 -4.02 -1.51 8.71
CA ASP A 164 -2.99 -1.31 9.73
C ASP A 164 -1.60 -1.17 9.11
N LEU A 165 -1.42 -1.73 7.91
CA LEU A 165 -0.24 -1.59 7.08
C LEU A 165 -0.64 -1.38 5.63
N LEU A 166 -0.11 -0.33 5.01
CA LEU A 166 -0.22 -0.11 3.57
C LEU A 166 1.17 -0.24 2.94
N ILE A 167 1.29 -1.11 1.93
CA ILE A 167 2.49 -1.27 1.12
C ILE A 167 2.23 -0.63 -0.24
N LEU A 168 2.98 0.43 -0.58
CA LEU A 168 2.91 1.16 -1.84
C LEU A 168 4.08 0.74 -2.73
N ASP A 169 3.83 -0.09 -3.74
CA ASP A 169 4.83 -0.44 -4.74
C ASP A 169 4.75 0.53 -5.93
N GLU A 170 5.90 1.02 -6.36
CA GLU A 170 6.03 2.00 -7.45
C GLU A 170 5.18 3.27 -7.25
N GLY A 171 5.08 3.79 -6.02
CA GLY A 171 4.35 5.02 -5.70
C GLY A 171 4.92 6.30 -6.34
N ASP A 172 6.08 6.22 -6.97
CA ASP A 172 6.73 7.25 -7.78
C ASP A 172 6.37 7.17 -9.27
N CYS A 173 5.53 6.22 -9.68
CA CYS A 173 5.05 6.06 -11.05
C CYS A 173 3.65 6.63 -11.26
N TYR A 174 3.30 6.90 -12.55
CA TYR A 174 1.93 7.21 -12.92
C TYR A 174 0.99 6.05 -12.55
N PRO A 175 -0.21 6.32 -12.00
CA PRO A 175 -0.89 7.62 -11.82
C PRO A 175 -0.66 8.29 -10.47
N PHE A 176 0.20 7.74 -9.60
CA PHE A 176 0.39 8.21 -8.23
C PHE A 176 1.30 9.43 -8.15
N VAL A 177 2.33 9.49 -9.00
CA VAL A 177 3.29 10.61 -9.03
C VAL A 177 2.57 11.93 -9.31
N ASN A 178 2.89 12.97 -8.51
CA ASN A 178 2.29 14.31 -8.60
C ASN A 178 0.74 14.31 -8.51
N ASN A 179 0.15 13.34 -7.83
CA ASN A 179 -1.29 13.22 -7.67
C ASN A 179 -1.69 13.29 -6.19
N ASP A 180 -1.82 14.52 -5.68
CA ASP A 180 -2.18 14.78 -4.28
C ASP A 180 -3.48 14.08 -3.86
N LEU A 181 -4.41 13.93 -4.79
CA LEU A 181 -5.68 13.25 -4.53
C LEU A 181 -5.48 11.77 -4.21
N LEU A 182 -4.66 11.06 -4.99
CA LEU A 182 -4.35 9.65 -4.72
C LEU A 182 -3.49 9.47 -3.47
N HIS A 183 -2.56 10.41 -3.22
CA HIS A 183 -1.80 10.43 -1.97
C HIS A 183 -2.71 10.58 -0.76
N ALA A 184 -3.63 11.53 -0.79
CA ALA A 184 -4.59 11.74 0.28
C ALA A 184 -5.49 10.51 0.51
N ILE A 185 -5.95 9.86 -0.58
CA ILE A 185 -6.75 8.62 -0.51
C ILE A 185 -5.93 7.48 0.11
N ALA A 186 -4.65 7.34 -0.23
CA ALA A 186 -3.78 6.33 0.38
C ALA A 186 -3.62 6.57 1.89
N LEU A 187 -3.37 7.82 2.31
CA LEU A 187 -3.28 8.21 3.72
C LEU A 187 -4.58 7.93 4.48
N THR A 188 -5.75 8.24 3.88
CA THR A 188 -7.03 8.02 4.54
C THR A 188 -7.49 6.57 4.54
N SER A 189 -6.93 5.71 3.69
CA SER A 189 -7.21 4.27 3.70
C SER A 189 -6.45 3.52 4.81
N CYS A 190 -5.31 4.06 5.24
CA CYS A 190 -4.44 3.47 6.25
C CYS A 190 -4.62 4.19 7.59
N LYS A 191 -4.75 3.43 8.67
CA LYS A 191 -4.75 3.92 10.06
C LYS A 191 -3.41 3.70 10.77
N GLY A 192 -2.54 2.88 10.18
CA GLY A 192 -1.17 2.63 10.63
C GLY A 192 -0.14 3.34 9.76
N ASN A 193 0.97 2.69 9.47
CA ASN A 193 2.09 3.25 8.71
C ASN A 193 2.20 2.66 7.30
N ILE A 194 3.00 3.31 6.47
CA ILE A 194 3.16 2.98 5.04
C ILE A 194 4.59 2.50 4.76
N VAL A 195 4.70 1.38 4.06
CA VAL A 195 5.95 0.93 3.44
C VAL A 195 5.94 1.36 1.97
N TYR A 196 6.87 2.22 1.60
CA TYR A 196 7.10 2.62 0.21
C TYR A 196 8.16 1.70 -0.42
N LEU A 197 7.84 1.08 -1.55
CA LEU A 197 8.76 0.26 -2.32
C LEU A 197 9.04 0.94 -3.67
N THR A 198 10.28 1.32 -3.93
CA THR A 198 10.64 1.94 -5.21
C THR A 198 12.13 1.77 -5.53
N ALA A 199 12.48 1.81 -6.82
CA ALA A 199 13.86 1.90 -7.26
C ALA A 199 14.32 3.35 -7.40
N THR A 200 13.40 4.28 -7.61
CA THR A 200 13.64 5.68 -7.99
C THR A 200 12.76 6.62 -7.14
N PRO A 201 13.09 6.79 -5.83
CA PRO A 201 12.26 7.60 -4.96
C PRO A 201 12.14 9.04 -5.47
N GLY A 202 10.91 9.55 -5.47
CA GLY A 202 10.61 10.94 -5.82
C GLY A 202 11.18 11.93 -4.80
N LYS A 203 11.28 13.20 -5.18
CA LYS A 203 11.87 14.27 -4.35
C LYS A 203 11.25 14.36 -2.95
N GLU A 204 9.94 14.16 -2.84
CA GLU A 204 9.24 14.24 -1.56
C GLU A 204 9.66 13.12 -0.60
N LEU A 205 9.79 11.88 -1.07
CA LEU A 205 10.28 10.77 -0.25
C LEU A 205 11.72 11.00 0.19
N ILE A 206 12.58 11.52 -0.73
CA ILE A 206 13.96 11.85 -0.40
C ILE A 206 14.00 12.92 0.70
N ARG A 207 13.23 14.01 0.55
CA ARG A 207 13.13 15.08 1.55
C ARG A 207 12.71 14.54 2.92
N ARG A 208 11.68 13.68 2.97
CA ARG A 208 11.21 13.04 4.20
C ARG A 208 12.29 12.16 4.87
N CYS A 209 13.12 11.49 4.06
CA CYS A 209 14.26 10.73 4.58
C CYS A 209 15.31 11.65 5.20
N GLU A 210 15.64 12.77 4.54
CA GLU A 210 16.61 13.76 5.02
C GLU A 210 16.14 14.45 6.31
N GLU A 211 14.85 14.70 6.43
CA GLU A 211 14.20 15.28 7.62
C GLU A 211 14.01 14.26 8.78
N GLY A 212 14.28 12.97 8.54
CA GLY A 212 14.11 11.91 9.53
C GLY A 212 12.65 11.51 9.80
N SER A 213 11.68 12.00 9.00
CA SER A 213 10.26 11.63 9.09
C SER A 213 9.91 10.36 8.32
N LEU A 214 10.88 9.75 7.63
CA LEU A 214 10.80 8.52 6.87
C LEU A 214 12.11 7.75 7.00
N ILE A 215 12.07 6.49 7.42
CA ILE A 215 13.28 5.66 7.47
C ILE A 215 13.59 5.12 6.09
N CYS A 216 14.81 5.36 5.60
CA CYS A 216 15.26 4.89 4.30
C CYS A 216 16.16 3.66 4.44
N LEU A 217 15.77 2.56 3.80
CA LEU A 217 16.51 1.31 3.72
C LEU A 217 16.88 1.06 2.26
N GLU A 218 18.14 0.73 1.99
CA GLU A 218 18.62 0.52 0.61
C GLU A 218 19.02 -0.93 0.36
N LEU A 219 18.57 -1.46 -0.79
CA LEU A 219 18.96 -2.76 -1.31
C LEU A 219 19.45 -2.63 -2.74
N ASN A 220 20.79 -2.59 -2.90
CA ASN A 220 21.44 -2.35 -4.18
C ASN A 220 21.89 -3.63 -4.91
N VAL A 221 21.50 -4.81 -4.41
CA VAL A 221 21.93 -6.11 -4.93
C VAL A 221 20.74 -6.97 -5.29
N ARG A 222 20.82 -7.62 -6.44
CA ARG A 222 19.83 -8.62 -6.87
C ARG A 222 20.10 -9.98 -6.19
N PRO A 223 19.09 -10.80 -5.93
CA PRO A 223 19.25 -12.12 -5.29
C PRO A 223 20.27 -13.04 -5.97
N HIS A 224 20.36 -12.94 -7.29
CA HIS A 224 21.31 -13.76 -8.10
C HIS A 224 22.70 -13.12 -8.29
N GLY A 225 22.97 -11.97 -7.61
CA GLY A 225 24.28 -11.30 -7.65
C GLY A 225 24.69 -10.68 -8.99
N LYS A 226 23.89 -10.76 -10.04
CA LYS A 226 24.21 -10.17 -11.35
C LYS A 226 23.97 -8.65 -11.33
N PRO A 227 24.87 -7.84 -11.90
CA PRO A 227 24.67 -6.40 -12.00
C PRO A 227 23.49 -6.07 -12.92
N MET A 228 22.99 -4.82 -12.80
CA MET A 228 22.00 -4.33 -13.76
C MET A 228 22.62 -4.27 -15.17
N PRO A 229 21.89 -4.65 -16.22
CA PRO A 229 22.34 -4.40 -17.58
C PRO A 229 22.45 -2.88 -17.78
N VAL A 230 23.64 -2.44 -18.19
CA VAL A 230 23.84 -1.04 -18.61
C VAL A 230 23.38 -0.96 -20.05
N PRO A 231 22.42 -0.06 -20.40
CA PRO A 231 22.07 0.18 -21.79
C PRO A 231 23.33 0.63 -22.55
N LYS A 232 23.57 0.01 -23.70
CA LYS A 232 24.64 0.47 -24.63
C LYS A 232 24.14 1.68 -25.41
#